data_bc87e515210461e17336fb6c10f6d976
#
_entry.id   bc87e515210461e17336fb6c10f6d976
#
_cell.length_a   1.000
_cell.length_b   1.000
_cell.length_c   1.000
_cell.angle_alpha   90.00
_cell.angle_beta   90.00
_cell.angle_gamma   90.00
#
_symmetry.space_group_name_H-M   'P 1'
#
loop_
_entity.id
_entity.type
_entity.pdbx_description
1 polymer ?
#
loop_
_entity_poly.entity_id
_entity_poly.type
_entity_poly.pdbx_seq_one_letter_code
_entity_poly.pdbx_strand_id
1 'polypeptide(L)'
;MAWALGIILITLFLDQSTKIYIKLNYPLSGYGVPPIIDWGFFKLLFVENKGMAMGAKLNDFIPFLSEDSGKLILSLFRIVAIFGLGYWLWDTIKKQSGTLLNWALALIFAGALGNIIDSILYGVLFTDSYGQIAEIFPEKGYAPLFYGHVVDMLQFPLVEWTWPSWV
;
A
#
# COMPACT_ATOMS: atom_id res chain seq x y z
N MET A 1 20.68 -8.76 -13.47
CA MET A 1 20.03 -9.01 -12.16
C MET A 1 20.43 -7.98 -11.10
N ALA A 2 21.72 -7.64 -10.92
CA ALA A 2 22.13 -6.66 -9.90
C ALA A 2 21.43 -5.29 -10.00
N TRP A 3 21.25 -4.75 -11.20
CA TRP A 3 20.56 -3.48 -11.43
C TRP A 3 19.08 -3.53 -11.03
N ALA A 4 18.38 -4.65 -11.29
CA ALA A 4 16.97 -4.80 -10.90
C ALA A 4 16.82 -4.83 -9.37
N LEU A 5 17.72 -5.54 -8.68
CA LEU A 5 17.79 -5.52 -7.23
C LEU A 5 18.06 -4.11 -6.69
N GLY A 6 18.96 -3.35 -7.33
CA GLY A 6 19.21 -1.96 -6.97
C GLY A 6 17.97 -1.08 -7.09
N ILE A 7 17.21 -1.19 -8.20
CA ILE A 7 15.95 -0.47 -8.38
C ILE A 7 14.96 -0.85 -7.30
N ILE A 8 14.76 -2.14 -7.03
CA ILE A 8 13.82 -2.63 -6.01
C ILE A 8 14.19 -2.06 -4.64
N LEU A 9 15.45 -2.15 -4.23
CA LEU A 9 15.89 -1.69 -2.91
C LEU A 9 15.76 -0.18 -2.74
N ILE A 10 16.14 0.61 -3.76
CA ILE A 10 16.01 2.08 -3.73
C ILE A 10 14.55 2.47 -3.67
N THR A 11 13.71 1.90 -4.53
CA THR A 11 12.27 2.20 -4.57
C THR A 11 11.61 1.84 -3.25
N LEU A 12 11.90 0.66 -2.70
CA LEU A 12 11.36 0.21 -1.42
C LEU A 12 11.82 1.10 -0.26
N PHE A 13 13.08 1.51 -0.25
CA PHE A 13 13.60 2.43 0.75
C PHE A 13 12.89 3.78 0.71
N LEU A 14 12.70 4.35 -0.49
CA LEU A 14 11.98 5.61 -0.68
C LEU A 14 10.51 5.48 -0.28
N ASP A 15 9.83 4.41 -0.71
CA ASP A 15 8.44 4.13 -0.34
C ASP A 15 8.26 4.07 1.17
N GLN A 16 9.01 3.20 1.83
CA GLN A 16 8.88 2.99 3.28
C GLN A 16 9.32 4.21 4.09
N SER A 17 10.40 4.89 3.68
CA SER A 17 10.84 6.12 4.37
C SER A 17 9.77 7.22 4.28
N THR A 18 9.15 7.40 3.12
CA THR A 18 8.10 8.40 2.92
C THR A 18 6.84 8.04 3.70
N LYS A 19 6.42 6.78 3.68
CA LYS A 19 5.26 6.28 4.43
C LYS A 19 5.41 6.48 5.93
N ILE A 20 6.56 6.08 6.47
CA ILE A 20 6.89 6.25 7.89
C ILE A 20 6.92 7.74 8.25
N TYR A 21 7.59 8.56 7.45
CA TYR A 21 7.66 10.00 7.68
C TYR A 21 6.26 10.63 7.72
N ILE A 22 5.41 10.33 6.75
CA ILE A 22 4.04 10.86 6.67
C ILE A 22 3.23 10.40 7.90
N LYS A 23 3.28 9.11 8.23
CA LYS A 23 2.53 8.54 9.35
C LYS A 23 2.91 9.15 10.71
N LEU A 24 4.17 9.54 10.90
CA LEU A 24 4.68 10.11 12.14
C LEU A 24 4.57 11.63 12.23
N ASN A 25 4.19 12.34 11.15
CA ASN A 25 4.20 13.80 11.13
C ASN A 25 2.87 14.41 10.68
N TYR A 26 1.97 13.64 10.08
CA TYR A 26 0.72 14.17 9.52
C TYR A 26 -0.49 13.40 10.02
N PRO A 27 -1.63 14.07 10.24
CA PRO A 27 -2.90 13.41 10.49
C PRO A 27 -3.44 12.77 9.21
N LEU A 28 -4.35 11.79 9.35
CA LEU A 28 -5.06 11.20 8.21
C LEU A 28 -5.80 12.27 7.40
N SER A 29 -5.60 12.27 6.09
CA SER A 29 -6.32 13.14 5.16
C SER A 29 -7.78 12.68 5.00
N GLY A 30 -8.68 13.63 4.77
CA GLY A 30 -10.13 13.38 4.72
C GLY A 30 -10.84 13.85 6.00
N TYR A 31 -12.16 13.77 6.02
CA TYR A 31 -12.99 14.25 7.14
C TYR A 31 -12.68 15.68 7.61
N GLY A 32 -12.37 16.57 6.66
CA GLY A 32 -12.01 17.97 6.92
C GLY A 32 -10.50 18.25 7.00
N VAL A 33 -9.66 17.24 6.94
CA VAL A 33 -8.20 17.40 6.85
C VAL A 33 -7.80 17.44 5.37
N PRO A 34 -7.18 18.53 4.88
CA PRO A 34 -6.78 18.65 3.48
C PRO A 34 -5.61 17.73 3.15
N PRO A 35 -5.35 17.48 1.85
CA PRO A 35 -4.10 16.87 1.40
C PRO A 35 -2.87 17.64 1.91
N ILE A 36 -1.76 16.94 2.10
CA ILE A 36 -0.45 17.52 2.48
C ILE A 36 0.04 18.46 1.37
N ILE A 37 -0.13 18.04 0.11
CA ILE A 37 0.11 18.84 -1.09
C ILE A 37 -1.09 18.67 -2.02
N ASP A 38 -1.56 19.75 -2.62
CA ASP A 38 -2.60 19.76 -3.65
C ASP A 38 -2.17 20.62 -4.83
N TRP A 39 -1.85 19.98 -5.95
CA TRP A 39 -1.54 20.66 -7.23
C TRP A 39 -2.65 20.48 -8.27
N GLY A 40 -3.83 20.04 -7.84
CA GLY A 40 -4.94 19.74 -8.72
C GLY A 40 -4.79 18.38 -9.40
N PHE A 41 -3.87 18.22 -10.35
CA PHE A 41 -3.61 16.97 -11.06
C PHE A 41 -2.85 15.92 -10.22
N PHE A 42 -2.24 16.33 -9.13
CA PHE A 42 -1.49 15.48 -8.20
C PHE A 42 -1.75 15.93 -6.77
N LYS A 43 -2.04 14.98 -5.90
CA LYS A 43 -2.19 15.22 -4.46
C LYS A 43 -1.30 14.27 -3.68
N LEU A 44 -0.61 14.81 -2.68
CA LEU A 44 0.03 14.03 -1.62
C LEU A 44 -0.91 14.04 -0.42
N LEU A 45 -1.33 12.88 0.01
CA LEU A 45 -2.25 12.72 1.13
C LEU A 45 -1.80 11.57 2.04
N PHE A 46 -2.42 11.44 3.19
CA PHE A 46 -2.21 10.31 4.07
C PHE A 46 -3.54 9.57 4.27
N VAL A 47 -3.64 8.38 3.71
CA VAL A 47 -4.80 7.51 3.87
C VAL A 47 -4.34 6.13 4.29
N GLU A 48 -5.01 5.55 5.26
CA GLU A 48 -4.82 4.16 5.68
C GLU A 48 -5.89 3.27 5.05
N ASN A 49 -5.45 2.42 4.13
CA ASN A 49 -6.30 1.51 3.40
C ASN A 49 -6.38 0.15 4.10
N LYS A 50 -7.57 -0.22 4.53
CA LYS A 50 -7.85 -1.50 5.22
C LYS A 50 -8.13 -2.65 4.25
N GLY A 51 -8.36 -2.35 2.98
CA GLY A 51 -8.87 -3.30 1.98
C GLY A 51 -8.06 -3.35 0.69
N MET A 52 -8.80 -3.52 -0.39
CA MET A 52 -8.31 -3.53 -1.77
C MET A 52 -8.17 -2.10 -2.31
N ALA A 53 -8.00 -1.96 -3.63
CA ALA A 53 -7.99 -0.66 -4.28
C ALA A 53 -9.26 0.15 -3.93
N MET A 54 -9.08 1.46 -3.72
CA MET A 54 -10.15 2.41 -3.36
C MET A 54 -10.92 2.06 -2.08
N GLY A 55 -10.29 1.29 -1.16
CA GLY A 55 -10.91 0.93 0.12
C GLY A 55 -11.94 -0.18 0.06
N ALA A 56 -12.20 -0.79 -1.10
CA ALA A 56 -13.09 -1.95 -1.22
C ALA A 56 -12.60 -3.10 -0.32
N LYS A 57 -13.52 -3.80 0.30
CA LYS A 57 -13.23 -4.93 1.19
C LYS A 57 -13.73 -6.22 0.56
N LEU A 58 -13.06 -7.33 0.86
CA LEU A 58 -13.44 -8.63 0.30
C LEU A 58 -14.85 -9.06 0.74
N ASN A 59 -15.25 -8.68 1.95
CA ASN A 59 -16.61 -8.93 2.47
C ASN A 59 -17.70 -8.13 1.76
N ASP A 60 -17.38 -7.06 1.03
CA ASP A 60 -18.34 -6.34 0.18
C ASP A 60 -18.81 -7.22 -1.00
N PHE A 61 -17.94 -8.13 -1.45
CA PHE A 61 -18.23 -9.09 -2.54
C PHE A 61 -18.67 -10.46 -2.04
N ILE A 62 -18.29 -10.82 -0.81
CA ILE A 62 -18.54 -12.13 -0.19
C ILE A 62 -19.18 -11.92 1.19
N PRO A 63 -20.52 -11.74 1.27
CA PRO A 63 -21.21 -11.30 2.48
C PRO A 63 -21.07 -12.22 3.72
N PHE A 64 -20.73 -13.50 3.52
CA PHE A 64 -20.53 -14.43 4.62
C PHE A 64 -19.10 -14.39 5.21
N LEU A 65 -18.21 -13.57 4.63
CA LEU A 65 -16.84 -13.43 5.10
C LEU A 65 -16.77 -12.30 6.15
N SER A 66 -16.17 -12.57 7.30
CA SER A 66 -15.90 -11.50 8.27
C SER A 66 -14.84 -10.53 7.75
N GLU A 67 -14.86 -9.28 8.19
CA GLU A 67 -13.87 -8.26 7.79
C GLU A 67 -12.42 -8.72 8.07
N ASP A 68 -12.20 -9.33 9.25
CA ASP A 68 -10.88 -9.85 9.63
C ASP A 68 -10.42 -11.00 8.74
N SER A 69 -11.32 -11.94 8.43
CA SER A 69 -11.00 -13.06 7.52
C SER A 69 -10.71 -12.55 6.12
N GLY A 70 -11.49 -11.58 5.64
CA GLY A 70 -11.28 -10.94 4.34
C GLY A 70 -9.92 -10.27 4.24
N LYS A 71 -9.51 -9.56 5.29
CA LYS A 71 -8.22 -8.89 5.36
C LYS A 71 -7.04 -9.88 5.39
N LEU A 72 -7.16 -10.96 6.17
CA LEU A 72 -6.14 -12.02 6.21
C LEU A 72 -5.99 -12.70 4.84
N ILE A 73 -7.10 -13.08 4.20
CA ILE A 73 -7.09 -13.68 2.86
C ILE A 73 -6.43 -12.74 1.86
N LEU A 74 -6.76 -11.45 1.89
CA LEU A 74 -6.16 -10.45 1.01
C LEU A 74 -4.65 -10.33 1.24
N SER A 75 -4.20 -10.32 2.49
CA SER A 75 -2.77 -10.27 2.84
C SER A 75 -2.03 -11.50 2.33
N LEU A 76 -2.61 -12.69 2.51
CA LEU A 76 -2.05 -13.94 1.99
C LEU A 76 -2.03 -13.98 0.46
N PHE A 77 -3.09 -13.51 -0.19
CA PHE A 77 -3.13 -13.39 -1.66
C PHE A 77 -2.03 -12.48 -2.20
N ARG A 78 -1.78 -11.34 -1.54
CA ARG A 78 -0.69 -10.41 -1.91
C ARG A 78 0.68 -11.10 -1.81
N ILE A 79 0.89 -11.93 -0.78
CA ILE A 79 2.14 -12.70 -0.62
C ILE A 79 2.30 -13.69 -1.78
N VAL A 80 1.26 -14.42 -2.16
CA VAL A 80 1.33 -15.34 -3.31
C VAL A 80 1.59 -14.56 -4.60
N ALA A 81 0.91 -13.42 -4.80
CA ALA A 81 1.08 -12.57 -5.97
C ALA A 81 2.51 -12.03 -6.12
N ILE A 82 3.17 -11.66 -5.01
CA ILE A 82 4.56 -11.17 -5.07
C ILE A 82 5.55 -12.26 -5.51
N PHE A 83 5.34 -13.51 -5.12
CA PHE A 83 6.16 -14.62 -5.64
C PHE A 83 5.97 -14.81 -7.14
N GLY A 84 4.73 -14.69 -7.64
CA GLY A 84 4.43 -14.73 -9.07
C GLY A 84 5.10 -13.58 -9.84
N LEU A 85 5.03 -12.35 -9.32
CA LEU A 85 5.70 -11.18 -9.89
C LEU A 85 7.23 -11.34 -9.87
N GLY A 86 7.79 -11.83 -8.78
CA GLY A 86 9.23 -12.09 -8.66
C GLY A 86 9.71 -13.13 -9.66
N TYR A 87 8.95 -14.22 -9.83
CA TYR A 87 9.23 -15.24 -10.84
C TYR A 87 9.16 -14.64 -12.25
N TRP A 88 8.13 -13.87 -12.56
CA TRP A 88 7.98 -13.22 -13.86
C TRP A 88 9.13 -12.24 -14.16
N LEU A 89 9.50 -11.41 -13.21
CA LEU A 89 10.66 -10.51 -13.33
C LEU A 89 11.95 -11.30 -13.60
N TRP A 90 12.18 -12.37 -12.84
CA TRP A 90 13.34 -13.24 -13.04
C TRP A 90 13.36 -13.88 -14.43
N ASP A 91 12.23 -14.41 -14.91
CA ASP A 91 12.10 -15.05 -16.22
C ASP A 91 12.34 -14.05 -17.35
N THR A 92 11.76 -12.83 -17.29
CA THR A 92 11.95 -11.80 -18.31
C THR A 92 13.39 -11.30 -18.37
N ILE A 93 14.07 -11.16 -17.22
CA ILE A 93 15.49 -10.80 -17.18
C ILE A 93 16.35 -11.94 -17.80
N LYS A 94 16.06 -13.20 -17.46
CA LYS A 94 16.77 -14.37 -17.99
C LYS A 94 16.60 -14.51 -19.51
N LYS A 95 15.40 -14.23 -20.02
CA LYS A 95 15.09 -14.25 -21.46
C LYS A 95 15.58 -13.01 -22.20
N GLN A 96 16.25 -12.06 -21.52
CA GLN A 96 16.68 -10.79 -22.10
C GLN A 96 15.52 -10.02 -22.75
N SER A 97 14.33 -10.10 -22.18
CA SER A 97 13.17 -9.31 -22.60
C SER A 97 13.48 -7.81 -22.51
N GLY A 98 12.71 -6.97 -23.21
CA GLY A 98 12.98 -5.55 -23.35
C GLY A 98 13.21 -4.83 -22.01
N THR A 99 14.17 -3.92 -22.01
CA THR A 99 14.62 -3.20 -20.80
C THR A 99 13.47 -2.47 -20.10
N LEU A 100 12.56 -1.85 -20.85
CA LEU A 100 11.41 -1.14 -20.32
C LEU A 100 10.48 -2.07 -19.51
N LEU A 101 10.22 -3.26 -20.02
CA LEU A 101 9.40 -4.26 -19.32
C LEU A 101 10.05 -4.66 -17.99
N ASN A 102 11.35 -4.92 -18.00
CA ASN A 102 12.06 -5.33 -16.80
C ASN A 102 12.09 -4.21 -15.74
N TRP A 103 12.24 -2.94 -16.14
CA TRP A 103 12.14 -1.79 -15.23
C TRP A 103 10.75 -1.65 -14.65
N ALA A 104 9.71 -1.74 -15.49
CA ALA A 104 8.33 -1.67 -15.04
C ALA A 104 8.01 -2.77 -14.02
N LEU A 105 8.42 -4.02 -14.31
CA LEU A 105 8.23 -5.14 -13.38
C LEU A 105 8.99 -4.96 -12.07
N ALA A 106 10.22 -4.43 -12.09
CA ALA A 106 10.98 -4.18 -10.88
C ALA A 106 10.31 -3.10 -10.00
N LEU A 107 9.78 -2.03 -10.60
CA LEU A 107 9.03 -0.99 -9.88
C LEU A 107 7.71 -1.50 -9.31
N ILE A 108 6.95 -2.27 -10.11
CA ILE A 108 5.69 -2.89 -9.65
C ILE A 108 5.97 -3.86 -8.49
N PHE A 109 7.01 -4.67 -8.62
CA PHE A 109 7.42 -5.60 -7.56
C PHE A 109 7.77 -4.86 -6.27
N ALA A 110 8.55 -3.77 -6.36
CA ALA A 110 8.95 -2.97 -5.20
C ALA A 110 7.72 -2.34 -4.52
N GLY A 111 6.80 -1.74 -5.27
CA GLY A 111 5.57 -1.17 -4.72
C GLY A 111 4.65 -2.21 -4.07
N ALA A 112 4.48 -3.38 -4.71
CA ALA A 112 3.71 -4.48 -4.13
C ALA A 112 4.36 -5.00 -2.84
N LEU A 113 5.69 -5.12 -2.80
CA LEU A 113 6.42 -5.52 -1.60
C LEU A 113 6.29 -4.49 -0.47
N GLY A 114 6.33 -3.18 -0.79
CA GLY A 114 6.08 -2.11 0.18
C GLY A 114 4.71 -2.25 0.84
N ASN A 115 3.66 -2.45 0.06
CA ASN A 115 2.30 -2.65 0.59
C ASN A 115 2.15 -3.94 1.42
N ILE A 116 2.93 -4.98 1.11
CA ILE A 116 2.98 -6.20 1.93
C ILE A 116 3.64 -5.91 3.28
N ILE A 117 4.73 -5.15 3.29
CA ILE A 117 5.41 -4.74 4.53
C ILE A 117 4.44 -3.97 5.43
N ASP A 118 3.70 -2.99 4.88
CA ASP A 118 2.68 -2.25 5.63
C ASP A 118 1.64 -3.21 6.24
N SER A 119 1.09 -4.10 5.42
CA SER A 119 0.04 -5.05 5.84
C SER A 119 0.51 -6.02 6.93
N ILE A 120 1.76 -6.46 6.88
CA ILE A 120 2.31 -7.40 7.86
C ILE A 120 2.71 -6.68 9.15
N LEU A 121 3.42 -5.55 9.05
CA LEU A 121 4.18 -5.00 10.17
C LEU A 121 3.54 -3.76 10.79
N TYR A 122 2.85 -2.90 10.03
CA TYR A 122 2.44 -1.59 10.54
C TYR A 122 1.44 -1.68 11.70
N GLY A 123 0.61 -2.73 11.73
CA GLY A 123 -0.27 -2.99 12.87
C GLY A 123 0.46 -3.11 14.20
N VAL A 124 1.62 -3.74 14.20
CA VAL A 124 2.43 -3.96 15.40
C VAL A 124 3.38 -2.80 15.69
N LEU A 125 3.91 -2.17 14.61
CA LEU A 125 4.97 -1.16 14.74
C LEU A 125 4.46 0.22 15.14
N PHE A 126 3.17 0.53 14.93
CA PHE A 126 2.61 1.86 15.14
C PHE A 126 1.35 1.85 16.00
N THR A 127 1.06 3.01 16.60
CA THR A 127 -0.28 3.30 17.14
C THR A 127 -1.25 3.63 16.00
N ASP A 128 -2.54 3.69 16.31
CA ASP A 128 -3.59 4.14 15.39
C ASP A 128 -3.37 5.62 15.02
N SER A 129 -3.69 5.96 13.77
CA SER A 129 -3.63 7.33 13.23
C SER A 129 -4.97 8.06 13.27
N TYR A 130 -6.03 7.46 13.82
CA TYR A 130 -7.37 8.04 13.84
C TYR A 130 -7.45 9.18 14.86
N GLY A 131 -7.57 10.43 14.37
CA GLY A 131 -7.66 11.62 15.21
C GLY A 131 -6.37 12.01 15.93
N GLN A 132 -5.26 11.36 15.63
CA GLN A 132 -3.95 11.61 16.24
C GLN A 132 -2.81 11.34 15.25
N ILE A 133 -1.62 11.82 15.55
CA ILE A 133 -0.40 11.43 14.86
C ILE A 133 0.10 10.11 15.48
N ALA A 134 0.45 9.14 14.63
CA ALA A 134 0.90 7.85 15.11
C ALA A 134 2.28 7.92 15.79
N GLU A 135 2.49 7.03 16.74
CA GLU A 135 3.79 6.80 17.40
C GLU A 135 4.38 5.48 16.90
N ILE A 136 5.71 5.43 16.81
CA ILE A 136 6.45 4.23 16.44
C ILE A 136 6.91 3.47 17.68
N PHE A 137 6.89 2.13 17.62
CA PHE A 137 7.28 1.22 18.69
C PHE A 137 6.52 1.43 20.00
N PRO A 138 5.19 1.51 19.97
CA PRO A 138 4.39 1.58 21.19
C PRO A 138 4.45 0.26 21.96
N GLU A 139 4.08 0.27 23.25
CA GLU A 139 3.93 -0.96 24.04
C GLU A 139 2.93 -1.94 23.42
N LYS A 140 1.89 -1.42 22.74
CA LYS A 140 0.90 -2.19 22.02
C LYS A 140 0.56 -1.48 20.71
N GLY A 141 0.79 -2.16 19.59
CA GLY A 141 0.37 -1.71 18.27
C GLY A 141 -1.14 -1.71 18.08
N TYR A 142 -1.63 -1.04 17.01
CA TYR A 142 -3.06 -0.94 16.73
C TYR A 142 -3.69 -2.23 16.21
N ALA A 143 -2.89 -3.16 15.68
CA ALA A 143 -3.38 -4.44 15.16
C ALA A 143 -2.29 -5.53 15.24
N PRO A 144 -2.66 -6.83 15.24
CA PRO A 144 -1.69 -7.92 15.18
C PRO A 144 -1.02 -7.99 13.79
N LEU A 145 -0.01 -8.88 13.65
CA LEU A 145 0.63 -9.17 12.37
C LEU A 145 -0.39 -9.54 11.29
N PHE A 146 -0.15 -9.11 10.05
CA PHE A 146 -1.01 -9.27 8.86
C PHE A 146 -2.28 -8.42 8.85
N TYR A 147 -2.54 -7.64 9.88
CA TYR A 147 -3.69 -6.75 10.00
C TYR A 147 -3.32 -5.27 9.91
N GLY A 148 -2.08 -4.95 9.51
CA GLY A 148 -1.65 -3.58 9.23
C GLY A 148 -2.45 -2.93 8.09
N HIS A 149 -2.57 -1.62 8.10
CA HIS A 149 -3.18 -0.83 7.02
C HIS A 149 -2.10 -0.41 6.04
N VAL A 150 -2.41 -0.48 4.73
CA VAL A 150 -1.52 0.05 3.70
C VAL A 150 -1.60 1.58 3.74
N VAL A 151 -0.44 2.23 3.73
CA VAL A 151 -0.37 3.68 3.63
C VAL A 151 -0.39 4.09 2.17
N ASP A 152 -1.50 4.70 1.75
CA ASP A 152 -1.67 5.29 0.43
C ASP A 152 -1.36 6.78 0.50
N MET A 153 -0.51 7.28 -0.42
CA MET A 153 0.00 8.65 -0.36
C MET A 153 -0.26 9.45 -1.64
N LEU A 154 -0.19 8.81 -2.79
CA LEU A 154 -0.21 9.47 -4.07
C LEU A 154 -1.58 9.33 -4.72
N GLN A 155 -2.22 10.46 -5.01
CA GLN A 155 -3.48 10.50 -5.74
C GLN A 155 -3.34 11.33 -7.01
N PHE A 156 -3.81 10.77 -8.11
CA PHE A 156 -3.94 11.44 -9.41
C PHE A 156 -5.42 11.52 -9.77
N PRO A 157 -6.12 12.63 -9.47
CA PRO A 157 -7.54 12.78 -9.74
C PRO A 157 -7.78 13.07 -11.23
N LEU A 158 -7.54 12.06 -12.08
CA LEU A 158 -7.69 12.17 -13.53
C LEU A 158 -9.16 12.18 -13.97
N VAL A 159 -10.02 11.51 -13.18
CA VAL A 159 -11.46 11.44 -13.41
C VAL A 159 -12.16 11.50 -12.06
N GLU A 160 -13.07 12.45 -11.89
CA GLU A 160 -13.98 12.50 -10.76
C GLU A 160 -15.22 11.66 -11.10
N TRP A 161 -15.40 10.56 -10.39
CA TRP A 161 -16.55 9.70 -10.52
C TRP A 161 -17.36 9.72 -9.23
N THR A 162 -18.62 10.11 -9.34
CA THR A 162 -19.58 9.96 -8.25
C THR A 162 -20.45 8.74 -8.55
N TRP A 163 -20.58 7.83 -7.58
CA TRP A 163 -21.50 6.71 -7.71
C TRP A 163 -22.92 7.25 -7.88
N PRO A 164 -23.70 6.71 -8.84
CA PRO A 164 -25.10 7.07 -8.96
C PRO A 164 -25.84 6.82 -7.63
N SER A 165 -26.79 7.70 -7.30
CA SER A 165 -27.52 7.69 -6.01
C SER A 165 -28.37 6.43 -5.77
N TRP A 166 -28.40 5.50 -6.71
CA TRP A 166 -29.14 4.23 -6.64
C TRP A 166 -28.25 3.00 -6.32
N VAL A 167 -26.97 3.19 -6.07
CA VAL A 167 -26.00 2.15 -5.69
C VAL A 167 -25.75 2.19 -4.20
#